data_3f473c9ea3e88b06b9de083df44679d2
#
_entry.id   3f473c9ea3e88b06b9de083df44679d2
#
_cell.length_a   1.000
_cell.length_b   1.000
_cell.length_c   1.000
_cell.angle_alpha   90.00
_cell.angle_beta   90.00
_cell.angle_gamma   90.00
#
_symmetry.space_group_name_H-M   'P 1'
#
loop_
_entity.id
_entity.type
_entity.pdbx_description
1 polymer ?
#
loop_
_entity_poly.entity_id
_entity_poly.type
_entity_poly.pdbx_seq_one_letter_code
_entity_poly.pdbx_strand_id
1 'polypeptide(L)'
;MRQPHKTSSLLDYSLIAVLGILLGIPYALTKITQTTIPPLTGVAARVLLAAIALWIVVLVSKVKLGSLKGYLPLLFVQGCLSCVIPYALIAYGQLSVDSALAAILNSTTPLFVCLISLLWVRQELLSFNRLLGVSAGLVGVIIIAGVNSLHGLGKDTLGQTAIILATACSAVAAIQGRRLNDIAPGLAAAGTLTFGAIVLVPLSFIVDAPLHVAPSRGSIIALLINAFLATALRSVIYFRLLRTIGSMGTTSAGYLKPAVGVLIGCTILGESLTWVAMIGFLAIFVGVAMINRREPLQRLIQSMHRRLQGEFAVRRAPVRVPSSN
;
A
#
# COMPACT_ATOMS: atom_id res chain seq x y z
N MET A 1 0.31 4.64 25.28
CA MET A 1 -1.06 5.20 25.31
C MET A 1 -1.87 4.60 24.16
N ARG A 2 -2.85 3.73 24.47
CA ARG A 2 -3.76 3.14 23.46
C ARG A 2 -4.84 4.18 23.17
N GLN A 3 -4.84 4.77 21.96
CA GLN A 3 -5.99 5.56 21.52
C GLN A 3 -7.23 4.64 21.40
N PRO A 4 -8.42 5.10 21.82
CA PRO A 4 -9.65 4.34 21.68
C PRO A 4 -9.90 4.13 20.18
N HIS A 5 -10.18 2.89 19.77
CA HIS A 5 -10.65 2.57 18.43
C HIS A 5 -11.95 3.37 18.19
N LYS A 6 -11.83 4.47 17.46
CA LYS A 6 -13.01 5.12 16.87
C LYS A 6 -13.71 4.08 16.01
N THR A 7 -14.99 3.88 16.25
CA THR A 7 -15.87 3.11 15.35
C THR A 7 -15.65 3.65 13.94
N SER A 8 -15.25 2.77 13.00
CA SER A 8 -15.05 3.13 11.61
C SER A 8 -16.34 3.78 11.08
N SER A 9 -16.22 5.02 10.63
CA SER A 9 -17.35 5.78 10.12
C SER A 9 -17.71 5.32 8.71
N LEU A 10 -18.93 5.58 8.25
CA LEU A 10 -19.34 5.33 6.86
C LEU A 10 -18.33 5.97 5.88
N LEU A 11 -17.77 7.12 6.26
CA LEU A 11 -16.72 7.81 5.52
C LEU A 11 -15.44 6.95 5.37
N ASP A 12 -15.03 6.20 6.40
CA ASP A 12 -13.81 5.36 6.31
C ASP A 12 -14.03 4.20 5.33
N TYR A 13 -15.23 3.61 5.29
CA TYR A 13 -15.56 2.56 4.32
C TYR A 13 -15.59 3.09 2.88
N SER A 14 -16.17 4.27 2.65
CA SER A 14 -16.15 4.89 1.32
C SER A 14 -14.72 5.26 0.88
N LEU A 15 -13.88 5.75 1.80
CA LEU A 15 -12.48 6.03 1.52
C LEU A 15 -11.65 4.76 1.24
N ILE A 16 -11.98 3.62 1.86
CA ILE A 16 -11.35 2.33 1.53
C ILE A 16 -11.68 1.93 0.09
N ALA A 17 -12.93 2.07 -0.34
CA ALA A 17 -13.34 1.77 -1.71
C ALA A 17 -12.63 2.69 -2.73
N VAL A 18 -12.63 4.00 -2.47
CA VAL A 18 -11.92 4.98 -3.31
C VAL A 18 -10.42 4.67 -3.36
N LEU A 19 -9.81 4.37 -2.21
CA LEU A 19 -8.39 3.99 -2.16
C LEU A 19 -8.12 2.72 -2.99
N GLY A 20 -9.01 1.72 -2.92
CA GLY A 20 -8.87 0.49 -3.70
C GLY A 20 -8.88 0.75 -5.21
N ILE A 21 -9.79 1.61 -5.68
CA ILE A 21 -9.85 2.04 -7.09
C ILE A 21 -8.55 2.77 -7.47
N LEU A 22 -8.15 3.77 -6.68
CA LEU A 22 -6.93 4.54 -6.92
C LEU A 22 -5.64 3.70 -6.84
N LEU A 23 -5.67 2.54 -6.20
CA LEU A 23 -4.57 1.59 -6.15
C LEU A 23 -4.49 0.70 -7.39
N GLY A 24 -5.59 0.47 -8.10
CA GLY A 24 -5.64 -0.36 -9.32
C GLY A 24 -5.27 0.39 -10.60
N ILE A 25 -5.68 1.66 -10.70
CA ILE A 25 -5.46 2.52 -11.87
C ILE A 25 -3.98 2.67 -12.29
N PRO A 26 -3.00 2.82 -11.39
CA PRO A 26 -1.60 3.10 -11.74
C PRO A 26 -0.97 2.10 -12.69
N TYR A 27 -1.37 0.84 -12.66
CA TYR A 27 -0.75 -0.20 -13.48
C TYR A 27 -0.98 0.04 -14.96
N ALA A 28 -2.23 0.28 -15.36
CA ALA A 28 -2.57 0.63 -16.74
C ALA A 28 -1.96 1.98 -17.15
N LEU A 29 -2.04 3.00 -16.30
CA LEU A 29 -1.45 4.31 -16.59
C LEU A 29 0.07 4.23 -16.74
N THR A 30 0.75 3.40 -15.94
CA THR A 30 2.20 3.18 -16.08
C THR A 30 2.50 2.51 -17.43
N LYS A 31 1.74 1.50 -17.84
CA LYS A 31 1.91 0.84 -19.14
C LYS A 31 1.74 1.84 -20.30
N ILE A 32 0.71 2.70 -20.24
CA ILE A 32 0.49 3.77 -21.25
C ILE A 32 1.64 4.79 -21.22
N THR A 33 2.09 5.20 -20.03
CA THR A 33 3.21 6.15 -19.91
C THR A 33 4.47 5.59 -20.54
N GLN A 34 4.75 4.32 -20.34
CA GLN A 34 5.96 3.63 -20.83
C GLN A 34 6.00 3.42 -22.34
N THR A 35 4.93 3.72 -23.08
CA THR A 35 4.98 3.64 -24.56
C THR A 35 5.98 4.61 -25.18
N THR A 36 6.25 5.75 -24.53
CA THR A 36 7.19 6.77 -25.00
C THR A 36 8.07 7.39 -23.91
N ILE A 37 7.81 7.10 -22.64
CA ILE A 37 8.59 7.61 -21.51
C ILE A 37 9.28 6.43 -20.82
N PRO A 38 10.62 6.45 -20.65
CA PRO A 38 11.35 5.40 -19.95
C PRO A 38 10.83 5.17 -18.53
N PRO A 39 10.98 3.94 -17.98
CA PRO A 39 10.35 3.52 -16.73
C PRO A 39 10.65 4.44 -15.54
N LEU A 40 11.91 4.72 -15.32
CA LEU A 40 12.35 5.49 -14.15
C LEU A 40 12.02 6.98 -14.30
N THR A 41 12.11 7.51 -15.51
CA THR A 41 11.71 8.88 -15.88
C THR A 41 10.22 9.08 -15.60
N GLY A 42 9.37 8.16 -16.03
CA GLY A 42 7.93 8.20 -15.77
C GLY A 42 7.62 8.16 -14.28
N VAL A 43 8.31 7.31 -13.51
CA VAL A 43 8.16 7.21 -12.06
C VAL A 43 8.64 8.49 -11.37
N ALA A 44 9.82 9.02 -11.74
CA ALA A 44 10.38 10.23 -11.16
C ALA A 44 9.46 11.44 -11.40
N ALA A 45 9.03 11.65 -12.64
CA ALA A 45 8.12 12.73 -13.01
C ALA A 45 6.78 12.63 -12.28
N ARG A 46 6.19 11.43 -12.17
CA ARG A 46 4.96 11.17 -11.42
C ARG A 46 5.08 11.57 -9.96
N VAL A 47 6.15 11.13 -9.29
CA VAL A 47 6.37 11.39 -7.86
C VAL A 47 6.67 12.86 -7.62
N LEU A 48 7.46 13.49 -8.48
CA LEU A 48 7.78 14.92 -8.40
C LEU A 48 6.52 15.79 -8.55
N LEU A 49 5.72 15.55 -9.58
CA LEU A 49 4.46 16.29 -9.81
C LEU A 49 3.48 16.11 -8.66
N ALA A 50 3.37 14.88 -8.14
CA ALA A 50 2.52 14.60 -6.98
C ALA A 50 3.03 15.30 -5.71
N ALA A 51 4.34 15.34 -5.49
CA ALA A 51 4.94 16.08 -4.36
C ALA A 51 4.65 17.58 -4.45
N ILE A 52 4.86 18.19 -5.62
CA ILE A 52 4.57 19.62 -5.86
C ILE A 52 3.09 19.91 -5.58
N ALA A 53 2.18 19.10 -6.13
CA ALA A 53 0.75 19.28 -5.91
C ALA A 53 0.37 19.19 -4.43
N LEU A 54 0.93 18.23 -3.69
CA LEU A 54 0.66 18.10 -2.26
C LEU A 54 1.24 19.27 -1.44
N TRP A 55 2.41 19.80 -1.80
CA TRP A 55 2.94 20.98 -1.14
C TRP A 55 2.07 22.20 -1.38
N ILE A 56 1.53 22.40 -2.58
CA ILE A 56 0.56 23.48 -2.86
C ILE A 56 -0.65 23.32 -1.93
N VAL A 57 -1.22 22.11 -1.82
CA VAL A 57 -2.37 21.84 -0.94
C VAL A 57 -2.01 22.09 0.54
N VAL A 58 -0.85 21.65 1.01
CA VAL A 58 -0.39 21.84 2.40
C VAL A 58 -0.23 23.33 2.72
N LEU A 59 0.37 24.11 1.81
CA LEU A 59 0.59 25.55 1.99
C LEU A 59 -0.72 26.33 1.99
N VAL A 60 -1.63 26.04 1.07
CA VAL A 60 -2.96 26.67 1.00
C VAL A 60 -3.80 26.31 2.23
N SER A 61 -3.70 25.08 2.72
CA SER A 61 -4.42 24.61 3.92
C SER A 61 -3.83 25.12 5.24
N LYS A 62 -2.76 25.91 5.21
CA LYS A 62 -2.08 26.51 6.40
C LYS A 62 -1.74 25.47 7.48
N VAL A 63 -1.38 24.24 7.08
CA VAL A 63 -0.96 23.18 8.00
C VAL A 63 0.34 23.57 8.69
N LYS A 64 0.43 23.42 10.01
CA LYS A 64 1.63 23.75 10.78
C LYS A 64 2.80 22.83 10.40
N LEU A 65 3.86 23.39 9.81
CA LEU A 65 5.05 22.67 9.35
C LEU A 65 6.01 22.28 10.49
N GLY A 66 5.86 22.90 11.66
CA GLY A 66 6.82 22.78 12.78
C GLY A 66 7.04 21.36 13.30
N SER A 67 6.09 20.45 13.08
CA SER A 67 6.20 19.05 13.49
C SER A 67 7.07 18.18 12.55
N LEU A 68 7.50 18.70 11.39
CA LEU A 68 8.16 17.90 10.36
C LEU A 68 9.64 17.60 10.70
N LYS A 69 10.34 18.52 11.37
CA LYS A 69 11.79 18.41 11.60
C LYS A 69 12.20 17.10 12.31
N GLY A 70 11.43 16.66 13.29
CA GLY A 70 11.69 15.41 14.01
C GLY A 70 11.41 14.12 13.21
N TYR A 71 10.71 14.22 12.09
CA TYR A 71 10.29 13.08 11.29
C TYR A 71 11.07 12.92 9.97
N LEU A 72 12.03 13.82 9.66
CA LEU A 72 12.76 13.80 8.39
C LEU A 72 13.41 12.44 8.08
N PRO A 73 14.16 11.80 9.00
CA PRO A 73 14.74 10.47 8.72
C PRO A 73 13.67 9.41 8.44
N LEU A 74 12.56 9.47 9.19
CA LEU A 74 11.45 8.54 9.03
C LEU A 74 10.74 8.73 7.70
N LEU A 75 10.56 9.98 7.25
CA LEU A 75 9.98 10.32 5.95
C LEU A 75 10.89 9.91 4.79
N PHE A 76 12.22 10.03 4.95
CA PHE A 76 13.18 9.54 3.97
C PHE A 76 13.07 8.03 3.78
N VAL A 77 13.13 7.27 4.88
CA VAL A 77 13.00 5.81 4.82
C VAL A 77 11.60 5.41 4.27
N GLN A 78 10.55 6.13 4.66
CA GLN A 78 9.21 5.92 4.11
C GLN A 78 9.15 6.21 2.61
N GLY A 79 9.81 7.25 2.13
CA GLY A 79 9.93 7.59 0.71
C GLY A 79 10.61 6.48 -0.09
N CYS A 80 11.73 5.98 0.43
CA CYS A 80 12.45 4.86 -0.19
C CYS A 80 11.60 3.59 -0.25
N LEU A 81 10.95 3.21 0.86
CA LEU A 81 10.20 1.97 0.96
C LEU A 81 8.82 2.00 0.29
N SER A 82 8.19 3.17 0.16
CA SER A 82 6.84 3.28 -0.42
C SER A 82 6.80 3.85 -1.84
N CYS A 83 7.85 4.56 -2.25
CA CYS A 83 7.91 5.22 -3.55
C CYS A 83 9.11 4.76 -4.40
N VAL A 84 10.35 4.96 -3.92
CA VAL A 84 11.53 4.72 -4.74
C VAL A 84 11.61 3.27 -5.18
N ILE A 85 11.79 2.36 -4.22
CA ILE A 85 12.01 0.94 -4.50
C ILE A 85 10.77 0.31 -5.16
N PRO A 86 9.55 0.42 -4.60
CA PRO A 86 8.41 -0.27 -5.18
C PRO A 86 8.03 0.25 -6.57
N TYR A 87 8.05 1.56 -6.78
CA TYR A 87 7.61 2.09 -8.07
C TYR A 87 8.62 1.82 -9.18
N ALA A 88 9.93 1.88 -8.88
CA ALA A 88 10.96 1.50 -9.82
C ALA A 88 10.82 0.01 -10.20
N LEU A 89 10.74 -0.88 -9.21
CA LEU A 89 10.61 -2.32 -9.45
C LEU A 89 9.32 -2.67 -10.22
N ILE A 90 8.19 -2.04 -9.90
CA ILE A 90 6.94 -2.23 -10.65
C ILE A 90 7.08 -1.71 -12.08
N ALA A 91 7.67 -0.53 -12.27
CA ALA A 91 7.84 0.04 -13.60
C ALA A 91 8.72 -0.83 -14.49
N TYR A 92 9.87 -1.31 -13.99
CA TYR A 92 10.71 -2.26 -14.71
C TYR A 92 10.03 -3.62 -14.91
N GLY A 93 9.33 -4.12 -13.90
CA GLY A 93 8.58 -5.38 -14.01
C GLY A 93 7.50 -5.32 -15.10
N GLN A 94 6.84 -4.18 -15.25
CA GLN A 94 5.81 -3.98 -16.28
C GLN A 94 6.35 -3.83 -17.71
N LEU A 95 7.65 -3.80 -17.93
CA LEU A 95 8.20 -3.93 -19.28
C LEU A 95 7.91 -5.30 -19.88
N SER A 96 7.90 -6.36 -19.06
CA SER A 96 7.65 -7.74 -19.49
C SER A 96 6.35 -8.33 -18.93
N VAL A 97 5.74 -7.71 -17.93
CA VAL A 97 4.52 -8.18 -17.27
C VAL A 97 3.35 -7.26 -17.60
N ASP A 98 2.19 -7.86 -17.90
CA ASP A 98 0.96 -7.13 -18.16
C ASP A 98 0.45 -6.38 -16.95
N SER A 99 -0.28 -5.29 -17.16
CA SER A 99 -0.77 -4.42 -16.09
C SER A 99 -1.75 -5.13 -15.16
N ALA A 100 -2.61 -5.99 -15.72
CA ALA A 100 -3.54 -6.82 -14.97
C ALA A 100 -2.80 -7.77 -14.03
N LEU A 101 -1.79 -8.49 -14.55
CA LEU A 101 -0.97 -9.42 -13.77
C LEU A 101 -0.15 -8.70 -12.71
N ALA A 102 0.42 -7.53 -13.03
CA ALA A 102 1.14 -6.69 -12.07
C ALA A 102 0.24 -6.24 -10.90
N ALA A 103 -1.02 -5.87 -11.19
CA ALA A 103 -2.00 -5.52 -10.16
C ALA A 103 -2.34 -6.71 -9.27
N ILE A 104 -2.50 -7.93 -9.84
CA ILE A 104 -2.74 -9.17 -9.10
C ILE A 104 -1.57 -9.48 -8.17
N LEU A 105 -0.34 -9.53 -8.69
CA LEU A 105 0.86 -9.82 -7.90
C LEU A 105 1.04 -8.80 -6.76
N ASN A 106 0.83 -7.53 -7.03
CA ASN A 106 0.94 -6.49 -6.01
C ASN A 106 -0.22 -6.50 -5.00
N SER A 107 -1.32 -7.22 -5.25
CA SER A 107 -2.41 -7.41 -4.29
C SER A 107 -2.03 -8.31 -3.10
N THR A 108 -0.90 -9.00 -3.18
CA THR A 108 -0.37 -9.83 -2.09
C THR A 108 0.25 -9.01 -0.94
N THR A 109 0.25 -7.67 -1.02
CA THR A 109 0.73 -6.78 0.06
C THR A 109 0.23 -7.17 1.46
N PRO A 110 -1.07 -7.49 1.69
CA PRO A 110 -1.54 -7.91 3.01
C PRO A 110 -0.94 -9.22 3.50
N LEU A 111 -0.56 -10.13 2.60
CA LEU A 111 0.15 -11.37 2.95
C LEU A 111 1.52 -11.04 3.54
N PHE A 112 2.28 -10.17 2.87
CA PHE A 112 3.58 -9.73 3.36
C PHE A 112 3.48 -8.91 4.64
N VAL A 113 2.45 -8.05 4.79
CA VAL A 113 2.19 -7.33 6.06
C VAL A 113 1.95 -8.32 7.18
N CYS A 114 1.15 -9.37 6.95
CA CYS A 114 0.90 -10.42 7.93
C CYS A 114 2.19 -11.17 8.27
N LEU A 115 2.92 -11.66 7.27
CA LEU A 115 4.16 -12.41 7.44
C LEU A 115 5.23 -11.61 8.21
N ILE A 116 5.47 -10.36 7.82
CA ILE A 116 6.45 -9.48 8.48
C ILE A 116 6.01 -9.17 9.91
N SER A 117 4.71 -8.94 10.14
CA SER A 117 4.19 -8.71 11.49
C SER A 117 4.37 -9.93 12.41
N LEU A 118 4.23 -11.14 11.87
CA LEU A 118 4.48 -12.38 12.60
C LEU A 118 5.95 -12.59 12.94
N LEU A 119 6.84 -12.33 11.98
CA LEU A 119 8.29 -12.58 12.14
C LEU A 119 8.98 -11.49 12.97
N TRP A 120 8.60 -10.23 12.79
CA TRP A 120 9.35 -9.10 13.35
C TRP A 120 8.69 -8.48 14.58
N VAL A 121 7.37 -8.34 14.60
CA VAL A 121 6.67 -7.60 15.66
C VAL A 121 6.28 -8.51 16.83
N ARG A 122 6.26 -9.83 16.64
CA ARG A 122 5.96 -10.89 17.65
C ARG A 122 4.75 -10.61 18.56
N GLN A 123 3.92 -9.61 18.24
CA GLN A 123 2.82 -9.15 19.10
C GLN A 123 1.45 -9.70 18.69
N GLU A 124 1.36 -10.41 17.56
CA GLU A 124 0.11 -11.00 17.12
C GLU A 124 0.16 -12.52 17.32
N LEU A 125 -0.82 -13.05 18.05
CA LEU A 125 -1.00 -14.49 18.18
C LEU A 125 -1.20 -15.12 16.79
N LEU A 126 -0.42 -16.17 16.50
CA LEU A 126 -0.60 -17.02 15.34
C LEU A 126 -2.01 -17.63 15.41
N SER A 127 -2.90 -17.11 14.57
CA SER A 127 -4.20 -17.72 14.34
C SER A 127 -4.07 -18.72 13.20
N PHE A 128 -4.66 -19.91 13.34
CA PHE A 128 -4.69 -20.95 12.32
C PHE A 128 -5.22 -20.41 10.98
N ASN A 129 -6.26 -19.57 11.02
CA ASN A 129 -6.82 -18.94 9.83
C ASN A 129 -5.83 -17.98 9.12
N ARG A 130 -4.97 -17.29 9.87
CA ARG A 130 -3.93 -16.44 9.28
C ARG A 130 -2.85 -17.28 8.60
N LEU A 131 -2.45 -18.38 9.22
CA LEU A 131 -1.47 -19.29 8.63
C LEU A 131 -2.03 -19.92 7.34
N LEU A 132 -3.25 -20.43 7.35
CA LEU A 132 -3.93 -20.94 6.16
C LEU A 132 -4.08 -19.87 5.08
N GLY A 133 -4.43 -18.63 5.47
CA GLY A 133 -4.55 -17.51 4.54
C GLY A 133 -3.23 -17.15 3.87
N VAL A 134 -2.14 -17.10 4.63
CA VAL A 134 -0.78 -16.87 4.08
C VAL A 134 -0.40 -18.02 3.13
N SER A 135 -0.61 -19.27 3.53
CA SER A 135 -0.30 -20.44 2.69
C SER A 135 -1.08 -20.42 1.38
N ALA A 136 -2.40 -20.18 1.44
CA ALA A 136 -3.25 -20.09 0.25
C ALA A 136 -2.81 -18.96 -0.69
N GLY A 137 -2.47 -17.79 -0.13
CA GLY A 137 -1.97 -16.66 -0.90
C GLY A 137 -0.63 -16.93 -1.57
N LEU A 138 0.31 -17.58 -0.87
CA LEU A 138 1.60 -17.98 -1.44
C LEU A 138 1.44 -19.02 -2.55
N VAL A 139 0.57 -20.00 -2.36
CA VAL A 139 0.21 -20.97 -3.42
C VAL A 139 -0.34 -20.25 -4.64
N GLY A 140 -1.21 -19.24 -4.47
CA GLY A 140 -1.71 -18.42 -5.56
C GLY A 140 -0.60 -17.67 -6.32
N VAL A 141 0.40 -17.13 -5.62
CA VAL A 141 1.58 -16.51 -6.24
C VAL A 141 2.38 -17.53 -7.03
N ILE A 142 2.61 -18.73 -6.48
CA ILE A 142 3.34 -19.82 -7.15
C ILE A 142 2.59 -20.27 -8.41
N ILE A 143 1.26 -20.42 -8.35
CA ILE A 143 0.44 -20.75 -9.52
C ILE A 143 0.61 -19.71 -10.64
N ILE A 144 0.58 -18.41 -10.30
CA ILE A 144 0.73 -17.32 -11.26
C ILE A 144 2.14 -17.27 -11.83
N ALA A 145 3.16 -17.37 -10.97
CA ALA A 145 4.55 -17.41 -11.40
C ALA A 145 4.82 -18.56 -12.38
N GLY A 146 4.03 -19.63 -12.26
CA GLY A 146 4.07 -20.80 -13.14
C GLY A 146 5.21 -21.76 -12.83
N VAL A 147 4.98 -23.02 -13.09
CA VAL A 147 6.01 -24.07 -12.97
C VAL A 147 7.13 -23.87 -14.00
N ASN A 148 6.83 -23.19 -15.11
CA ASN A 148 7.81 -22.83 -16.15
C ASN A 148 8.90 -21.86 -15.66
N SER A 149 8.62 -21.10 -14.60
CA SER A 149 9.63 -20.26 -13.95
C SER A 149 10.76 -21.06 -13.32
N LEU A 150 10.53 -22.34 -13.05
CA LEU A 150 11.53 -23.28 -12.52
C LEU A 150 12.45 -23.85 -13.61
N HIS A 151 12.07 -23.71 -14.89
CA HIS A 151 12.84 -24.28 -16.01
C HIS A 151 13.63 -23.24 -16.83
N GLY A 152 13.51 -21.96 -16.51
CA GLY A 152 14.29 -20.91 -17.16
C GLY A 152 13.91 -19.51 -16.66
N LEU A 153 14.91 -18.76 -16.23
CA LEU A 153 14.74 -17.35 -15.85
C LEU A 153 14.46 -16.51 -17.11
N GLY A 154 13.23 -16.57 -17.63
CA GLY A 154 12.77 -15.68 -18.70
C GLY A 154 12.58 -14.24 -18.22
N LYS A 155 12.46 -13.30 -19.15
CA LYS A 155 12.20 -11.87 -18.85
C LYS A 155 10.96 -11.70 -17.97
N ASP A 156 9.92 -12.50 -18.20
CA ASP A 156 8.67 -12.46 -17.42
C ASP A 156 8.86 -12.85 -15.96
N THR A 157 9.71 -13.84 -15.68
CA THR A 157 10.02 -14.27 -14.31
C THR A 157 10.75 -13.18 -13.54
N LEU A 158 11.70 -12.48 -14.16
CA LEU A 158 12.41 -11.35 -13.54
C LEU A 158 11.43 -10.19 -13.25
N GLY A 159 10.53 -9.89 -14.20
CA GLY A 159 9.50 -8.87 -14.03
C GLY A 159 8.54 -9.19 -12.88
N GLN A 160 8.06 -10.44 -12.80
CA GLN A 160 7.19 -10.91 -11.72
C GLN A 160 7.90 -10.86 -10.36
N THR A 161 9.15 -11.31 -10.31
CA THR A 161 9.97 -11.26 -9.08
C THR A 161 10.18 -9.81 -8.62
N ALA A 162 10.45 -8.89 -9.53
CA ALA A 162 10.58 -7.47 -9.22
C ALA A 162 9.29 -6.92 -8.59
N ILE A 163 8.11 -7.26 -9.14
CA ILE A 163 6.81 -6.84 -8.60
C ILE A 163 6.55 -7.45 -7.21
N ILE A 164 6.92 -8.71 -6.98
CA ILE A 164 6.79 -9.36 -5.67
C ILE A 164 7.70 -8.68 -4.63
N LEU A 165 8.95 -8.38 -4.99
CA LEU A 165 9.88 -7.62 -4.12
C LEU A 165 9.34 -6.21 -3.81
N ALA A 166 8.78 -5.52 -4.82
CA ALA A 166 8.12 -4.23 -4.63
C ALA A 166 6.98 -4.34 -3.62
N THR A 167 6.23 -5.44 -3.68
CA THR A 167 5.10 -5.71 -2.77
C THR A 167 5.58 -5.93 -1.34
N ALA A 168 6.67 -6.68 -1.15
CA ALA A 168 7.29 -6.87 0.16
C ALA A 168 7.81 -5.54 0.74
N CYS A 169 8.47 -4.71 -0.06
CA CYS A 169 8.89 -3.37 0.37
C CYS A 169 7.69 -2.47 0.76
N SER A 170 6.62 -2.52 -0.02
CA SER A 170 5.38 -1.79 0.29
C SER A 170 4.74 -2.27 1.60
N ALA A 171 4.85 -3.55 1.94
CA ALA A 171 4.38 -4.08 3.22
C ALA A 171 5.19 -3.55 4.41
N VAL A 172 6.53 -3.49 4.28
CA VAL A 172 7.39 -2.84 5.29
C VAL A 172 7.01 -1.37 5.45
N ALA A 173 6.81 -0.65 4.33
CA ALA A 173 6.38 0.74 4.34
C ALA A 173 5.03 0.93 5.05
N ALA A 174 4.07 0.01 4.88
CA ALA A 174 2.77 0.07 5.56
C ALA A 174 2.90 -0.10 7.09
N ILE A 175 3.82 -0.95 7.54
CA ILE A 175 4.08 -1.13 8.98
C ILE A 175 4.79 0.09 9.54
N GLN A 176 5.83 0.60 8.86
CA GLN A 176 6.59 1.76 9.28
C GLN A 176 5.78 3.05 9.24
N GLY A 177 4.93 3.23 8.23
CA GLY A 177 4.09 4.42 8.04
C GLY A 177 3.20 4.74 9.25
N ARG A 178 2.91 3.75 10.10
CA ARG A 178 2.19 3.97 11.39
C ARG A 178 2.91 4.91 12.35
N ARG A 179 4.24 5.02 12.24
CA ARG A 179 5.05 5.95 13.05
C ARG A 179 4.87 7.41 12.64
N LEU A 180 4.21 7.66 11.49
CA LEU A 180 3.88 9.00 10.98
C LEU A 180 2.46 9.45 11.37
N ASN A 181 1.75 8.71 12.25
CA ASN A 181 0.37 9.01 12.62
C ASN A 181 0.20 10.32 13.40
N ASP A 182 1.29 10.83 14.01
CA ASP A 182 1.26 12.06 14.82
C ASP A 182 1.30 13.33 13.96
N ILE A 183 1.66 13.20 12.68
CA ILE A 183 1.64 14.33 11.73
C ILE A 183 0.40 14.30 10.83
N ALA A 184 0.03 15.45 10.28
CA ALA A 184 -1.13 15.53 9.39
C ALA A 184 -0.94 14.64 8.16
N PRO A 185 -1.98 13.88 7.72
CA PRO A 185 -1.86 12.96 6.58
C PRO A 185 -1.32 13.60 5.30
N GLY A 186 -1.76 14.82 4.98
CA GLY A 186 -1.25 15.56 3.83
C GLY A 186 0.25 15.89 3.95
N LEU A 187 0.71 16.22 5.16
CA LEU A 187 2.11 16.51 5.43
C LEU A 187 2.98 15.24 5.37
N ALA A 188 2.48 14.12 5.90
CA ALA A 188 3.14 12.82 5.78
C ALA A 188 3.27 12.40 4.31
N ALA A 189 2.20 12.58 3.52
CA ALA A 189 2.20 12.29 2.09
C ALA A 189 3.18 13.19 1.32
N ALA A 190 3.12 14.52 1.53
CA ALA A 190 4.00 15.47 0.87
C ALA A 190 5.48 15.18 1.20
N GLY A 191 5.82 15.01 2.47
CA GLY A 191 7.18 14.68 2.90
C GLY A 191 7.69 13.36 2.32
N THR A 192 6.87 12.31 2.36
CA THR A 192 7.22 11.00 1.79
C THR A 192 7.51 11.09 0.28
N LEU A 193 6.65 11.78 -0.48
CA LEU A 193 6.84 11.94 -1.93
C LEU A 193 8.02 12.87 -2.26
N THR A 194 8.28 13.88 -1.43
CA THR A 194 9.45 14.76 -1.60
C THR A 194 10.76 13.97 -1.52
N PHE A 195 10.92 13.15 -0.48
CA PHE A 195 12.11 12.30 -0.38
C PHE A 195 12.17 11.25 -1.48
N GLY A 196 11.02 10.72 -1.90
CA GLY A 196 10.95 9.88 -3.08
C GLY A 196 11.44 10.59 -4.34
N ALA A 197 11.02 11.84 -4.58
CA ALA A 197 11.44 12.64 -5.72
C ALA A 197 12.94 13.00 -5.66
N ILE A 198 13.46 13.37 -4.48
CA ILE A 198 14.89 13.67 -4.27
C ILE A 198 15.79 12.50 -4.72
N VAL A 199 15.35 11.27 -4.53
CA VAL A 199 16.11 10.08 -4.94
C VAL A 199 15.83 9.71 -6.40
N LEU A 200 14.54 9.69 -6.81
CA LEU A 200 14.16 9.21 -8.14
C LEU A 200 14.57 10.15 -9.28
N VAL A 201 14.54 11.48 -9.05
CA VAL A 201 14.89 12.43 -10.12
C VAL A 201 16.35 12.29 -10.53
N PRO A 202 17.34 12.38 -9.63
CA PRO A 202 18.74 12.16 -10.01
C PRO A 202 18.96 10.76 -10.61
N LEU A 203 18.32 9.73 -10.04
CA LEU A 203 18.45 8.37 -10.53
C LEU A 203 17.92 8.22 -11.97
N SER A 204 16.83 8.91 -12.34
CA SER A 204 16.29 8.89 -13.70
C SER A 204 17.25 9.56 -14.71
N PHE A 205 17.96 10.61 -14.29
CA PHE A 205 18.98 11.24 -15.16
C PHE A 205 20.18 10.34 -15.41
N ILE A 206 20.55 9.52 -14.41
CA ILE A 206 21.69 8.59 -14.54
C ILE A 206 21.35 7.39 -15.42
N VAL A 207 20.11 6.87 -15.29
CA VAL A 207 19.72 5.58 -15.90
C VAL A 207 19.01 5.75 -17.26
N ASP A 208 18.07 6.69 -17.34
CA ASP A 208 17.13 6.80 -18.47
C ASP A 208 17.48 7.93 -19.44
N ALA A 209 18.41 8.85 -19.12
CA ALA A 209 18.74 10.04 -19.91
C ALA A 209 17.50 10.83 -20.40
N PRO A 210 16.65 11.38 -19.51
CA PRO A 210 15.30 11.90 -19.79
C PRO A 210 15.28 13.10 -20.78
N LEU A 211 16.40 13.78 -20.99
CA LEU A 211 16.47 14.95 -21.90
C LEU A 211 16.26 14.61 -23.37
N HIS A 212 16.38 13.36 -23.76
CA HIS A 212 16.22 12.88 -25.14
C HIS A 212 14.84 12.27 -25.41
N VAL A 213 13.93 12.33 -24.42
CA VAL A 213 12.59 11.72 -24.53
C VAL A 213 11.64 12.66 -25.24
N ALA A 214 10.95 12.15 -26.25
CA ALA A 214 9.84 12.84 -26.94
C ALA A 214 8.50 12.18 -26.54
N PRO A 215 7.85 12.62 -25.46
CA PRO A 215 6.66 11.97 -24.95
C PRO A 215 5.44 12.21 -25.84
N SER A 216 4.65 11.17 -26.09
CA SER A 216 3.37 11.28 -26.77
C SER A 216 2.32 11.99 -25.87
N ARG A 217 1.29 12.58 -26.51
CA ARG A 217 0.17 13.19 -25.76
C ARG A 217 -0.51 12.20 -24.83
N GLY A 218 -0.69 10.95 -25.24
CA GLY A 218 -1.27 9.89 -24.43
C GLY A 218 -0.44 9.58 -23.20
N SER A 219 0.89 9.46 -23.33
CA SER A 219 1.80 9.24 -22.21
C SER A 219 1.81 10.39 -21.22
N ILE A 220 1.74 11.65 -21.70
CA ILE A 220 1.67 12.82 -20.82
C ILE A 220 0.36 12.82 -20.02
N ILE A 221 -0.78 12.61 -20.67
CA ILE A 221 -2.09 12.55 -20.00
C ILE A 221 -2.10 11.43 -18.96
N ALA A 222 -1.63 10.23 -19.33
CA ALA A 222 -1.55 9.10 -18.42
C ALA A 222 -0.64 9.41 -17.21
N LEU A 223 0.50 10.06 -17.44
CA LEU A 223 1.42 10.50 -16.41
C LEU A 223 0.77 11.51 -15.43
N LEU A 224 0.06 12.51 -15.96
CA LEU A 224 -0.62 13.52 -15.14
C LEU A 224 -1.73 12.91 -14.30
N ILE A 225 -2.58 12.06 -14.88
CA ILE A 225 -3.62 11.34 -14.13
C ILE A 225 -2.99 10.47 -13.03
N ASN A 226 -1.90 9.76 -13.35
CA ASN A 226 -1.18 8.92 -12.41
C ASN A 226 -0.55 9.75 -11.28
N ALA A 227 0.00 10.93 -11.58
CA ALA A 227 0.59 11.82 -10.60
C ALA A 227 -0.46 12.40 -9.62
N PHE A 228 -1.52 12.99 -10.15
CA PHE A 228 -2.47 13.75 -9.32
C PHE A 228 -3.49 12.83 -8.63
N LEU A 229 -4.13 11.92 -9.38
CA LEU A 229 -5.16 11.03 -8.83
C LEU A 229 -4.54 9.83 -8.10
N ALA A 230 -3.77 9.05 -8.85
CA ALA A 230 -3.31 7.75 -8.36
C ALA A 230 -2.04 7.84 -7.48
N THR A 231 -1.45 9.01 -7.32
CA THR A 231 -0.31 9.20 -6.41
C THR A 231 -0.61 10.26 -5.34
N ALA A 232 -0.89 11.52 -5.69
CA ALA A 232 -1.09 12.58 -4.71
C ALA A 232 -2.36 12.33 -3.87
N LEU A 233 -3.54 12.30 -4.49
CA LEU A 233 -4.81 12.08 -3.79
C LEU A 233 -4.82 10.75 -3.02
N ARG A 234 -4.37 9.68 -3.67
CA ARG A 234 -4.23 8.37 -3.05
C ARG A 234 -3.38 8.42 -1.78
N SER A 235 -2.25 9.13 -1.80
CA SER A 235 -1.34 9.19 -0.65
C SER A 235 -1.97 9.89 0.55
N VAL A 236 -2.74 10.94 0.35
CA VAL A 236 -3.49 11.63 1.43
C VAL A 236 -4.52 10.69 2.04
N ILE A 237 -5.31 10.00 1.19
CA ILE A 237 -6.31 9.03 1.65
C ILE A 237 -5.64 7.88 2.41
N TYR A 238 -4.52 7.36 1.88
CA TYR A 238 -3.75 6.29 2.51
C TYR A 238 -3.28 6.66 3.92
N PHE A 239 -2.60 7.80 4.10
CA PHE A 239 -2.12 8.22 5.43
C PHE A 239 -3.27 8.59 6.37
N ARG A 240 -4.39 9.10 5.85
CA ARG A 240 -5.60 9.32 6.65
C ARG A 240 -6.15 7.99 7.19
N LEU A 241 -6.34 6.99 6.33
CA LEU A 241 -6.82 5.67 6.73
C LEU A 241 -5.82 4.96 7.64
N LEU A 242 -4.52 5.10 7.38
CA LEU A 242 -3.49 4.53 8.23
C LEU A 242 -3.61 5.03 9.68
N ARG A 243 -3.97 6.31 9.86
CA ARG A 243 -4.20 6.94 11.16
C ARG A 243 -5.52 6.51 11.80
N THR A 244 -6.60 6.34 11.04
CA THR A 244 -7.95 6.06 11.57
C THR A 244 -8.20 4.58 11.80
N ILE A 245 -7.83 3.71 10.86
CA ILE A 245 -8.10 2.27 10.89
C ILE A 245 -6.84 1.39 10.97
N GLY A 246 -5.66 2.00 10.93
CA GLY A 246 -4.37 1.30 11.03
C GLY A 246 -3.93 0.61 9.74
N SER A 247 -2.74 -0.04 9.78
CA SER A 247 -2.12 -0.64 8.59
C SER A 247 -2.96 -1.77 7.98
N MET A 248 -3.48 -2.68 8.83
CA MET A 248 -4.27 -3.82 8.37
C MET A 248 -5.57 -3.37 7.68
N GLY A 249 -6.30 -2.41 8.27
CA GLY A 249 -7.50 -1.84 7.67
C GLY A 249 -7.21 -1.10 6.36
N THR A 250 -6.13 -0.33 6.32
CA THR A 250 -5.75 0.44 5.13
C THR A 250 -5.31 -0.47 3.98
N THR A 251 -4.53 -1.52 4.26
CA THR A 251 -4.08 -2.47 3.23
C THR A 251 -5.21 -3.35 2.69
N SER A 252 -6.35 -3.45 3.40
CA SER A 252 -7.54 -4.14 2.88
C SER A 252 -8.14 -3.48 1.64
N ALA A 253 -7.92 -2.18 1.41
CA ALA A 253 -8.24 -1.52 0.14
C ALA A 253 -7.56 -2.22 -1.06
N GLY A 254 -6.42 -2.88 -0.82
CA GLY A 254 -5.70 -3.66 -1.82
C GLY A 254 -6.49 -4.82 -2.45
N TYR A 255 -7.63 -5.25 -1.85
CA TYR A 255 -8.51 -6.27 -2.47
C TYR A 255 -9.19 -5.79 -3.75
N LEU A 256 -9.50 -4.51 -3.84
CA LEU A 256 -10.11 -3.92 -5.04
C LEU A 256 -9.08 -3.69 -6.16
N LYS A 257 -7.80 -3.58 -5.80
CA LYS A 257 -6.70 -3.29 -6.73
C LYS A 257 -6.67 -4.23 -7.94
N PRO A 258 -6.66 -5.58 -7.78
CA PRO A 258 -6.60 -6.46 -8.92
C PRO A 258 -7.88 -6.43 -9.75
N ALA A 259 -9.06 -6.29 -9.13
CA ALA A 259 -10.31 -6.18 -9.88
C ALA A 259 -10.30 -4.95 -10.80
N VAL A 260 -9.86 -3.79 -10.28
CA VAL A 260 -9.73 -2.56 -11.07
C VAL A 260 -8.62 -2.69 -12.12
N GLY A 261 -7.46 -3.25 -11.75
CA GLY A 261 -6.34 -3.46 -12.68
C GLY A 261 -6.69 -4.37 -13.83
N VAL A 262 -7.37 -5.49 -13.54
CA VAL A 262 -7.87 -6.44 -14.56
C VAL A 262 -8.92 -5.78 -15.44
N LEU A 263 -9.90 -5.09 -14.85
CA LEU A 263 -10.94 -4.42 -15.62
C LEU A 263 -10.33 -3.43 -16.62
N ILE A 264 -9.42 -2.58 -16.16
CA ILE A 264 -8.78 -1.56 -17.02
C ILE A 264 -7.81 -2.22 -18.01
N GLY A 265 -7.02 -3.20 -17.60
CA GLY A 265 -6.09 -3.94 -18.47
C GLY A 265 -6.83 -4.61 -19.62
N CYS A 266 -7.91 -5.33 -19.34
CA CYS A 266 -8.69 -6.02 -20.36
C CYS A 266 -9.49 -5.04 -21.25
N THR A 267 -10.12 -3.99 -20.68
CA THR A 267 -11.03 -3.12 -21.45
C THR A 267 -10.32 -2.01 -22.20
N ILE A 268 -9.24 -1.45 -21.65
CA ILE A 268 -8.52 -0.29 -22.24
C ILE A 268 -7.25 -0.73 -22.97
N LEU A 269 -6.50 -1.69 -22.41
CA LEU A 269 -5.23 -2.14 -23.00
C LEU A 269 -5.37 -3.40 -23.87
N GLY A 270 -6.55 -4.04 -23.89
CA GLY A 270 -6.77 -5.28 -24.65
C GLY A 270 -5.99 -6.48 -24.12
N GLU A 271 -5.57 -6.45 -22.85
CA GLU A 271 -4.82 -7.55 -22.21
C GLU A 271 -5.72 -8.79 -22.04
N SER A 272 -5.16 -9.98 -22.27
CA SER A 272 -5.85 -11.25 -22.05
C SER A 272 -5.34 -11.93 -20.77
N LEU A 273 -6.25 -12.27 -19.88
CA LEU A 273 -5.92 -13.04 -18.68
C LEU A 273 -5.92 -14.54 -19.00
N THR A 274 -4.84 -15.23 -18.65
CA THR A 274 -4.80 -16.67 -18.72
C THR A 274 -5.63 -17.31 -17.60
N TRP A 275 -6.20 -18.48 -17.83
CA TRP A 275 -6.92 -19.25 -16.80
C TRP A 275 -6.06 -19.50 -15.57
N VAL A 276 -4.75 -19.70 -15.75
CA VAL A 276 -3.78 -19.88 -14.67
C VAL A 276 -3.71 -18.62 -13.79
N ALA A 277 -3.66 -17.44 -14.40
CA ALA A 277 -3.68 -16.18 -13.65
C ALA A 277 -4.99 -15.97 -12.87
N MET A 278 -6.13 -16.39 -13.44
CA MET A 278 -7.43 -16.32 -12.75
C MET A 278 -7.50 -17.25 -11.53
N ILE A 279 -7.03 -18.49 -11.66
CA ILE A 279 -7.01 -19.47 -10.55
C ILE A 279 -6.07 -18.96 -9.44
N GLY A 280 -4.87 -18.52 -9.80
CA GLY A 280 -3.93 -17.96 -8.83
C GLY A 280 -4.44 -16.70 -8.15
N PHE A 281 -5.12 -15.83 -8.89
CA PHE A 281 -5.80 -14.65 -8.33
C PHE A 281 -6.87 -15.04 -7.30
N LEU A 282 -7.70 -16.04 -7.63
CA LEU A 282 -8.73 -16.53 -6.71
C LEU A 282 -8.11 -17.08 -5.42
N ALA A 283 -7.02 -17.84 -5.52
CA ALA A 283 -6.28 -18.35 -4.36
C ALA A 283 -5.69 -17.21 -3.50
N ILE A 284 -5.09 -16.18 -4.12
CA ILE A 284 -4.61 -14.97 -3.42
C ILE A 284 -5.77 -14.28 -2.72
N PHE A 285 -6.90 -14.07 -3.41
CA PHE A 285 -8.06 -13.38 -2.87
C PHE A 285 -8.62 -14.10 -1.65
N VAL A 286 -8.80 -15.43 -1.74
CA VAL A 286 -9.24 -16.27 -0.62
C VAL A 286 -8.25 -16.19 0.54
N GLY A 287 -6.95 -16.33 0.27
CA GLY A 287 -5.90 -16.25 1.29
C GLY A 287 -5.93 -14.93 2.05
N VAL A 288 -6.01 -13.83 1.33
CA VAL A 288 -6.06 -12.49 1.94
C VAL A 288 -7.38 -12.26 2.69
N ALA A 289 -8.52 -12.76 2.18
CA ALA A 289 -9.80 -12.73 2.89
C ALA A 289 -9.76 -13.51 4.22
N MET A 290 -9.10 -14.67 4.24
CA MET A 290 -8.91 -15.47 5.47
C MET A 290 -8.06 -14.75 6.51
N ILE A 291 -6.98 -14.07 6.12
CA ILE A 291 -6.13 -13.28 7.03
C ILE A 291 -6.93 -12.18 7.74
N ASN A 292 -7.87 -11.55 7.04
CA ASN A 292 -8.66 -10.43 7.58
C ASN A 292 -9.93 -10.86 8.33
N ARG A 293 -10.32 -12.14 8.30
CA ARG A 293 -11.41 -12.62 9.15
C ARG A 293 -11.04 -12.42 10.61
N ARG A 294 -11.73 -11.52 11.29
CA ARG A 294 -11.65 -11.37 12.75
C ARG A 294 -12.23 -12.63 13.38
N GLU A 295 -11.40 -13.40 14.07
CA GLU A 295 -11.87 -14.58 14.79
C GLU A 295 -12.89 -14.18 15.85
N PRO A 296 -14.05 -14.85 15.93
CA PRO A 296 -15.03 -14.62 16.99
C PRO A 296 -14.43 -14.86 18.37
N LEU A 297 -13.47 -15.79 18.49
CA LEU A 297 -12.75 -16.10 19.71
C LEU A 297 -11.90 -14.92 20.22
N GLN A 298 -11.25 -14.15 19.34
CA GLN A 298 -10.49 -12.96 19.74
C GLN A 298 -11.39 -11.83 20.26
N ARG A 299 -12.61 -11.70 19.69
CA ARG A 299 -13.61 -10.77 20.25
C ARG A 299 -14.06 -11.23 21.64
N LEU A 300 -14.23 -12.53 21.84
CA LEU A 300 -14.63 -13.11 23.12
C LEU A 300 -13.53 -12.90 24.18
N ILE A 301 -12.28 -13.23 23.86
CA ILE A 301 -11.13 -13.04 24.76
C ILE A 301 -10.93 -11.55 25.08
N GLN A 302 -11.03 -10.66 24.10
CA GLN A 302 -10.93 -9.21 24.34
C GLN A 302 -12.12 -8.69 25.18
N SER A 303 -13.31 -9.22 24.98
CA SER A 303 -14.49 -8.86 25.78
C SER A 303 -14.36 -9.37 27.22
N MET A 304 -13.87 -10.59 27.41
CA MET A 304 -13.58 -11.15 28.75
C MET A 304 -12.47 -10.38 29.44
N HIS A 305 -11.39 -10.04 28.75
CA HIS A 305 -10.29 -9.26 29.33
C HIS A 305 -10.74 -7.83 29.72
N ARG A 306 -11.62 -7.21 28.96
CA ARG A 306 -12.25 -5.92 29.34
C ARG A 306 -13.17 -6.04 30.54
N ARG A 307 -13.96 -7.11 30.62
CA ARG A 307 -14.82 -7.38 31.79
C ARG A 307 -14.00 -7.57 33.07
N LEU A 308 -12.95 -8.39 33.02
CA LEU A 308 -12.03 -8.62 34.14
C LEU A 308 -11.31 -7.33 34.57
N GLN A 309 -10.84 -6.50 33.61
CA GLN A 309 -10.22 -5.22 33.96
C GLN A 309 -11.23 -4.23 34.56
N GLY A 310 -12.48 -4.24 34.10
CA GLY A 310 -13.55 -3.42 34.67
C GLY A 310 -13.91 -3.83 36.12
N GLU A 311 -13.97 -5.13 36.39
CA GLU A 311 -14.23 -5.64 37.74
C GLU A 311 -13.07 -5.33 38.70
N PHE A 312 -11.81 -5.39 38.25
CA PHE A 312 -10.64 -5.00 39.06
C PHE A 312 -10.58 -3.49 39.31
N ALA A 313 -11.07 -2.66 38.40
CA ALA A 313 -11.14 -1.21 38.56
C ALA A 313 -12.22 -0.80 39.56
N VAL A 314 -13.36 -1.48 39.56
CA VAL A 314 -14.46 -1.25 40.53
C VAL A 314 -14.05 -1.67 41.95
N ARG A 315 -13.30 -2.76 42.11
CA ARG A 315 -12.79 -3.21 43.44
C ARG A 315 -11.69 -2.31 44.02
N ARG A 316 -11.04 -1.47 43.24
CA ARG A 316 -10.00 -0.51 43.67
C ARG A 316 -10.52 0.91 43.88
N ALA A 317 -11.81 1.16 43.72
CA ALA A 317 -12.39 2.47 44.06
C ALA A 317 -12.29 2.66 45.57
N PRO A 318 -11.66 3.75 46.05
CA PRO A 318 -11.56 3.98 47.50
C PRO A 318 -12.97 4.21 48.06
N VAL A 319 -13.28 3.48 49.14
CA VAL A 319 -14.50 3.66 49.93
C VAL A 319 -14.50 5.10 50.41
N ARG A 320 -15.41 5.92 49.91
CA ARG A 320 -15.66 7.27 50.45
C ARG A 320 -16.20 7.08 51.87
N VAL A 321 -15.36 7.34 52.85
CA VAL A 321 -15.81 7.48 54.24
C VAL A 321 -16.63 8.77 54.33
N PRO A 322 -17.89 8.72 54.79
CA PRO A 322 -18.66 9.95 55.01
C PRO A 322 -18.00 10.75 56.14
N SER A 323 -17.66 12.02 55.85
CA SER A 323 -17.24 12.94 56.89
C SER A 323 -18.42 13.21 57.83
N SER A 324 -18.32 12.71 59.05
CA SER A 324 -19.22 13.11 60.16
C SER A 324 -18.90 14.56 60.55
N ASN A 325 -19.87 15.44 60.33
CA ASN A 325 -20.01 16.68 61.12
C ASN A 325 -20.80 16.41 62.37
#